data_603ad46975a4771230914ecee103b90b
#
_entry.id   603ad46975a4771230914ecee103b90b
#
_cell.length_a   1.000
_cell.length_b   1.000
_cell.length_c   1.000
_cell.angle_alpha   90.00
_cell.angle_beta   90.00
_cell.angle_gamma   90.00
#
_symmetry.space_group_name_H-M   'P 1'
#
loop_
_entity.id
_entity.type
_entity.pdbx_description
1 polymer ?
#
loop_
_entity_poly.entity_id
_entity_poly.type
_entity_poly.pdbx_seq_one_letter_code
_entity_poly.pdbx_strand_id
1 'polypeptide(L)'
;RDADDAQLICYVDAAYGTFSARNYDIAVTKAVDDRSYHPIREFFETLPAWDGVERADTLLIDYLGAEDTPYVRAVTRKELCAAYCRVYHPGIKFDSMIVLNGDQGIGKSTLIAKLGGEWYSDSLNLSDMNDKTAAEKLQGYWIMEIGELAGMRKADLDKVKAFISRQDDKYRASFGRRVTPHPRQCVFFGTTNSQNGYLRDITGNRRYWNVKVPGNGKYKPWDMDADTVKQVWAEVMVYAKAGEKLYLPPELEAYAKEEQRAAMERDDREGLVQEYLDMLLPDTWDSMDVYKRRDYVRDADDPMRPDGSVRRMEVSNMEIWCECFGKAKEDMKPSDSYAISAIMERMDGWSRTGKAKVLPIYGKQRIYRRHE
;
A
#
# COMPACT_ATOMS: atom_id res chain seq x y z
N ARG A 1 32.73 -5.85 -12.78
CA ARG A 1 33.21 -6.39 -11.48
C ARG A 1 34.67 -6.00 -11.31
N ASP A 2 35.19 -5.87 -10.09
CA ASP A 2 36.59 -5.53 -9.80
C ASP A 2 37.56 -6.47 -10.53
N ALA A 3 37.20 -7.75 -10.65
CA ALA A 3 37.97 -8.75 -11.38
C ALA A 3 37.99 -8.47 -12.90
N ASP A 4 36.90 -8.01 -13.47
CA ASP A 4 36.78 -7.67 -14.89
C ASP A 4 37.61 -6.43 -15.22
N ASP A 5 37.59 -5.43 -14.32
CA ASP A 5 38.44 -4.24 -14.43
C ASP A 5 39.91 -4.59 -14.34
N ALA A 6 40.30 -5.47 -13.39
CA ALA A 6 41.68 -5.94 -13.29
C ALA A 6 42.16 -6.68 -14.56
N GLN A 7 41.29 -7.53 -15.11
CA GLN A 7 41.60 -8.25 -16.37
C GLN A 7 41.74 -7.30 -17.55
N LEU A 8 40.85 -6.30 -17.66
CA LEU A 8 40.89 -5.30 -18.70
C LEU A 8 42.17 -4.43 -18.59
N ILE A 9 42.53 -4.03 -17.37
CA ILE A 9 43.80 -3.29 -17.12
C ILE A 9 45.00 -4.09 -17.60
N CYS A 10 45.09 -5.38 -17.18
CA CYS A 10 46.20 -6.26 -17.59
C CYS A 10 46.23 -6.44 -19.10
N TYR A 11 45.07 -6.62 -19.74
CA TYR A 11 45.01 -6.74 -21.20
C TYR A 11 45.48 -5.50 -21.94
N VAL A 12 45.01 -4.30 -21.50
CA VAL A 12 45.40 -3.03 -22.11
C VAL A 12 46.90 -2.75 -21.94
N ASP A 13 47.44 -3.02 -20.73
CA ASP A 13 48.86 -2.86 -20.44
C ASP A 13 49.73 -3.79 -21.32
N ALA A 14 49.31 -5.06 -21.43
CA ALA A 14 50.04 -6.02 -22.26
C ALA A 14 49.96 -5.73 -23.77
N ALA A 15 48.82 -5.22 -24.25
CA ALA A 15 48.58 -5.01 -25.67
C ALA A 15 49.12 -3.64 -26.17
N TYR A 16 49.09 -2.61 -25.33
CA TYR A 16 49.35 -1.21 -25.72
C TYR A 16 50.43 -0.51 -24.89
N GLY A 17 50.98 -1.22 -23.89
CA GLY A 17 51.98 -0.68 -22.99
C GLY A 17 51.40 0.12 -21.81
N THR A 18 52.28 0.52 -20.89
CA THR A 18 51.91 1.18 -19.63
C THR A 18 51.18 2.50 -19.88
N PHE A 19 50.09 2.69 -19.18
CA PHE A 19 49.20 3.84 -19.30
C PHE A 19 48.94 4.50 -17.94
N SER A 20 48.43 5.73 -17.96
CA SER A 20 48.01 6.45 -16.77
C SER A 20 46.67 5.88 -16.27
N ALA A 21 46.59 5.48 -15.00
CA ALA A 21 45.34 5.02 -14.36
C ALA A 21 44.20 6.03 -14.57
N ARG A 22 44.48 7.33 -14.49
CA ARG A 22 43.48 8.38 -14.74
C ARG A 22 42.94 8.34 -16.17
N ASN A 23 43.82 8.16 -17.15
CA ASN A 23 43.39 8.09 -18.55
C ASN A 23 42.60 6.81 -18.84
N TYR A 24 42.98 5.71 -18.20
CA TYR A 24 42.23 4.47 -18.26
C TYR A 24 40.81 4.69 -17.74
N ASP A 25 40.62 5.22 -16.52
CA ASP A 25 39.31 5.47 -15.93
C ASP A 25 38.43 6.36 -16.83
N ILE A 26 39.02 7.41 -17.42
CA ILE A 26 38.31 8.29 -18.34
C ILE A 26 37.89 7.54 -19.61
N ALA A 27 38.78 6.75 -20.19
CA ALA A 27 38.52 6.02 -21.42
C ALA A 27 37.47 4.94 -21.22
N VAL A 28 37.55 4.17 -20.12
CA VAL A 28 36.58 3.14 -19.77
C VAL A 28 35.22 3.77 -19.48
N THR A 29 35.17 4.82 -18.65
CA THR A 29 33.93 5.56 -18.39
C THR A 29 33.25 6.02 -19.66
N LYS A 30 34.04 6.62 -20.59
CA LYS A 30 33.52 7.07 -21.89
C LYS A 30 33.03 5.89 -22.75
N ALA A 31 33.78 4.82 -22.82
CA ALA A 31 33.40 3.64 -23.61
C ALA A 31 32.14 2.96 -23.09
N VAL A 32 31.98 2.92 -21.78
CA VAL A 32 30.76 2.36 -21.12
C VAL A 32 29.55 3.27 -21.40
N ASP A 33 29.75 4.60 -21.28
CA ASP A 33 28.68 5.58 -21.53
C ASP A 33 28.22 5.51 -23.01
N ASP A 34 29.17 5.50 -23.96
CA ASP A 34 28.88 5.42 -25.40
C ASP A 34 28.18 4.11 -25.83
N ARG A 35 28.36 3.04 -25.05
CA ARG A 35 27.77 1.72 -25.32
C ARG A 35 26.71 1.32 -24.31
N SER A 36 26.24 2.27 -23.53
CA SER A 36 25.17 1.98 -22.57
C SER A 36 23.90 1.54 -23.30
N TYR A 37 23.25 0.52 -22.77
CA TYR A 37 21.97 0.05 -23.27
C TYR A 37 21.02 -0.17 -22.08
N HIS A 38 19.75 -0.26 -22.35
CA HIS A 38 18.75 -0.44 -21.32
C HIS A 38 18.15 -1.85 -21.44
N PRO A 39 18.53 -2.81 -20.59
CA PRO A 39 18.15 -4.21 -20.78
C PRO A 39 16.63 -4.43 -20.79
N ILE A 40 15.87 -3.69 -19.97
CA ILE A 40 14.41 -3.82 -19.94
C ILE A 40 13.78 -3.26 -21.24
N ARG A 41 14.35 -2.23 -21.86
CA ARG A 41 13.87 -1.77 -23.19
C ARG A 41 14.15 -2.81 -24.26
N GLU A 42 15.34 -3.39 -24.25
CA GLU A 42 15.69 -4.48 -25.15
C GLU A 42 14.74 -5.67 -24.98
N PHE A 43 14.40 -6.04 -23.73
CA PHE A 43 13.38 -7.04 -23.46
C PHE A 43 12.05 -6.69 -24.15
N PHE A 44 11.55 -5.46 -24.01
CA PHE A 44 10.31 -5.03 -24.65
C PHE A 44 10.39 -5.02 -26.18
N GLU A 45 11.53 -4.65 -26.74
CA GLU A 45 11.78 -4.61 -28.19
C GLU A 45 11.85 -6.01 -28.80
N THR A 46 12.21 -7.03 -28.01
CA THR A 46 12.30 -8.43 -28.45
C THR A 46 11.03 -9.23 -28.17
N LEU A 47 9.99 -8.63 -27.57
CA LEU A 47 8.73 -9.30 -27.33
C LEU A 47 8.05 -9.73 -28.64
N PRO A 48 7.39 -10.90 -28.66
CA PRO A 48 6.50 -11.26 -29.76
C PRO A 48 5.33 -10.27 -29.86
N ALA A 49 4.70 -10.22 -31.02
CA ALA A 49 3.42 -9.51 -31.12
C ALA A 49 2.38 -10.12 -30.16
N TRP A 50 1.53 -9.27 -29.59
CA TRP A 50 0.42 -9.74 -28.77
C TRP A 50 -0.51 -10.63 -29.61
N ASP A 51 -0.85 -11.78 -29.09
CA ASP A 51 -1.69 -12.78 -29.75
C ASP A 51 -3.20 -12.45 -29.73
N GLY A 52 -3.57 -11.32 -29.12
CA GLY A 52 -4.96 -10.87 -29.03
C GLY A 52 -5.74 -11.48 -27.85
N VAL A 53 -5.12 -12.35 -27.04
CA VAL A 53 -5.75 -12.92 -25.86
C VAL A 53 -5.49 -12.03 -24.64
N GLU A 54 -6.56 -11.53 -24.02
CA GLU A 54 -6.49 -10.70 -22.83
C GLU A 54 -6.02 -11.52 -21.62
N ARG A 55 -4.96 -11.07 -20.97
CA ARG A 55 -4.35 -11.67 -19.77
C ARG A 55 -3.99 -10.63 -18.71
N ALA A 56 -3.68 -9.41 -19.13
CA ALA A 56 -3.21 -8.38 -18.22
C ALA A 56 -4.26 -8.01 -17.17
N ASP A 57 -5.51 -7.83 -17.58
CA ASP A 57 -6.62 -7.46 -16.69
C ASP A 57 -7.00 -8.58 -15.74
N THR A 58 -6.91 -9.82 -16.20
CA THR A 58 -7.35 -11.00 -15.43
C THR A 58 -6.22 -11.68 -14.68
N LEU A 59 -5.00 -11.14 -14.74
CA LEU A 59 -3.81 -11.77 -14.18
C LEU A 59 -3.97 -12.16 -12.71
N LEU A 60 -4.44 -11.25 -11.86
CA LEU A 60 -4.64 -11.52 -10.45
C LEU A 60 -5.85 -12.43 -10.19
N ILE A 61 -6.85 -12.39 -11.08
CA ILE A 61 -8.05 -13.23 -11.04
C ILE A 61 -7.65 -14.67 -11.39
N ASP A 62 -6.99 -14.85 -12.51
CA ASP A 62 -6.68 -16.17 -13.06
C ASP A 62 -5.62 -16.92 -12.24
N TYR A 63 -4.63 -16.22 -11.67
CA TYR A 63 -3.53 -16.86 -10.96
C TYR A 63 -3.68 -16.84 -9.43
N LEU A 64 -4.26 -15.80 -8.86
CA LEU A 64 -4.39 -15.66 -7.39
C LEU A 64 -5.84 -15.75 -6.89
N GLY A 65 -6.81 -15.86 -7.81
CA GLY A 65 -8.22 -16.00 -7.47
C GLY A 65 -8.85 -14.73 -6.93
N ALA A 66 -8.34 -13.55 -7.30
CA ALA A 66 -8.99 -12.30 -6.98
C ALA A 66 -10.41 -12.26 -7.57
N GLU A 67 -11.32 -11.53 -6.93
CA GLU A 67 -12.67 -11.36 -7.44
C GLU A 67 -12.64 -10.60 -8.79
N ASP A 68 -13.42 -11.09 -9.75
CA ASP A 68 -13.53 -10.45 -11.06
C ASP A 68 -14.42 -9.20 -10.99
N THR A 69 -13.80 -8.09 -10.67
CA THR A 69 -14.46 -6.79 -10.59
C THR A 69 -13.81 -5.78 -11.54
N PRO A 70 -14.55 -4.75 -11.98
CA PRO A 70 -13.96 -3.66 -12.78
C PRO A 70 -12.77 -2.98 -12.07
N TYR A 71 -12.79 -2.93 -10.75
CA TYR A 71 -11.69 -2.39 -9.95
C TYR A 71 -10.42 -3.25 -10.08
N VAL A 72 -10.51 -4.56 -9.82
CA VAL A 72 -9.35 -5.48 -9.88
C VAL A 72 -8.74 -5.47 -11.26
N ARG A 73 -9.56 -5.55 -12.31
CA ARG A 73 -9.09 -5.45 -13.72
C ARG A 73 -8.35 -4.14 -13.97
N ALA A 74 -8.92 -3.02 -13.55
CA ALA A 74 -8.34 -1.70 -13.78
C ALA A 74 -7.01 -1.50 -13.03
N VAL A 75 -6.93 -1.85 -11.73
CA VAL A 75 -5.68 -1.67 -10.97
C VAL A 75 -4.57 -2.56 -11.49
N THR A 76 -4.89 -3.79 -11.90
CA THR A 76 -3.91 -4.71 -12.49
C THR A 76 -3.34 -4.15 -13.78
N ARG A 77 -4.20 -3.73 -14.73
CA ARG A 77 -3.77 -3.08 -15.98
C ARG A 77 -2.89 -1.86 -15.71
N LYS A 78 -3.33 -0.97 -14.84
CA LYS A 78 -2.64 0.30 -14.57
C LYS A 78 -1.28 0.12 -13.91
N GLU A 79 -1.15 -0.83 -12.99
CA GLU A 79 0.15 -1.16 -12.36
C GLU A 79 1.15 -1.67 -13.41
N LEU A 80 0.71 -2.60 -14.27
CA LEU A 80 1.54 -3.16 -15.33
C LEU A 80 1.88 -2.09 -16.40
N CYS A 81 0.91 -1.26 -16.80
CA CYS A 81 1.18 -0.13 -17.69
C CYS A 81 2.14 0.88 -17.08
N ALA A 82 2.04 1.14 -15.76
CA ALA A 82 2.97 2.02 -15.07
C ALA A 82 4.40 1.45 -15.07
N ALA A 83 4.55 0.13 -14.91
CA ALA A 83 5.83 -0.54 -15.02
C ALA A 83 6.48 -0.30 -16.40
N TYR A 84 5.71 -0.48 -17.48
CA TYR A 84 6.18 -0.17 -18.84
C TYR A 84 6.50 1.32 -19.02
N CYS A 85 5.56 2.20 -18.64
CA CYS A 85 5.72 3.64 -18.85
C CYS A 85 6.92 4.21 -18.10
N ARG A 86 7.24 3.73 -16.91
CA ARG A 86 8.42 4.19 -16.14
C ARG A 86 9.75 3.83 -16.79
N VAL A 87 9.82 2.77 -17.58
CA VAL A 87 11.01 2.39 -18.35
C VAL A 87 11.22 3.36 -19.52
N TYR A 88 10.15 3.74 -20.22
CA TYR A 88 10.24 4.63 -21.38
C TYR A 88 10.19 6.11 -21.04
N HIS A 89 9.54 6.46 -19.92
CA HIS A 89 9.40 7.81 -19.38
C HIS A 89 9.81 7.84 -17.91
N PRO A 90 11.13 7.72 -17.61
CA PRO A 90 11.62 7.70 -16.24
C PRO A 90 11.11 8.88 -15.43
N GLY A 91 10.63 8.62 -14.22
CA GLY A 91 10.06 9.64 -13.34
C GLY A 91 8.61 10.01 -13.63
N ILE A 92 7.93 9.37 -14.60
CA ILE A 92 6.49 9.59 -14.80
C ILE A 92 5.73 9.40 -13.50
N LYS A 93 4.74 10.27 -13.26
CA LYS A 93 3.94 10.24 -12.03
C LYS A 93 3.14 8.96 -11.91
N PHE A 94 3.49 8.18 -10.90
CA PHE A 94 2.73 7.00 -10.45
C PHE A 94 3.01 6.81 -8.96
N ASP A 95 2.03 7.07 -8.11
CA ASP A 95 2.16 7.06 -6.64
C ASP A 95 1.28 6.01 -5.98
N SER A 96 0.82 5.05 -6.74
CA SER A 96 0.05 3.91 -6.26
C SER A 96 0.89 2.63 -6.28
N MET A 97 0.44 1.63 -5.54
CA MET A 97 0.92 0.25 -5.64
C MET A 97 -0.21 -0.73 -5.34
N ILE A 98 -0.24 -1.85 -6.03
CA ILE A 98 -1.13 -2.97 -5.67
C ILE A 98 -0.62 -3.61 -4.39
N VAL A 99 -1.54 -3.89 -3.46
CA VAL A 99 -1.26 -4.67 -2.26
C VAL A 99 -2.08 -5.97 -2.31
N LEU A 100 -1.38 -7.08 -2.46
CA LEU A 100 -1.96 -8.41 -2.50
C LEU A 100 -2.16 -8.93 -1.07
N ASN A 101 -3.42 -9.03 -0.63
CA ASN A 101 -3.78 -9.56 0.68
C ASN A 101 -4.36 -10.96 0.57
N GLY A 102 -3.71 -11.95 1.16
CA GLY A 102 -4.14 -13.34 1.17
C GLY A 102 -3.16 -14.23 1.91
N ASP A 103 -3.53 -15.48 2.12
CA ASP A 103 -2.77 -16.43 2.92
C ASP A 103 -1.34 -16.61 2.43
N GLN A 104 -0.48 -17.07 3.34
CA GLN A 104 0.91 -17.40 3.01
C GLN A 104 0.95 -18.63 2.09
N GLY A 105 1.91 -18.67 1.16
CA GLY A 105 2.14 -19.82 0.28
C GLY A 105 1.25 -19.90 -0.96
N ILE A 106 0.32 -18.97 -1.19
CA ILE A 106 -0.54 -18.96 -2.39
C ILE A 106 0.15 -18.49 -3.67
N GLY A 107 1.42 -18.06 -3.59
CA GLY A 107 2.24 -17.68 -4.75
C GLY A 107 2.22 -16.19 -5.11
N LYS A 108 1.87 -15.29 -4.18
CA LYS A 108 1.89 -13.81 -4.41
C LYS A 108 3.25 -13.35 -4.95
N SER A 109 4.30 -13.54 -4.15
CA SER A 109 5.68 -13.15 -4.52
C SER A 109 6.19 -13.90 -5.74
N THR A 110 5.77 -15.17 -5.92
CA THR A 110 6.12 -15.95 -7.12
C THR A 110 5.57 -15.32 -8.39
N LEU A 111 4.32 -14.87 -8.38
CA LEU A 111 3.71 -14.19 -9.52
C LEU A 111 4.44 -12.88 -9.84
N ILE A 112 4.70 -12.07 -8.82
CA ILE A 112 5.42 -10.79 -8.97
C ILE A 112 6.83 -11.04 -9.51
N ALA A 113 7.55 -12.03 -8.96
CA ALA A 113 8.89 -12.38 -9.39
C ALA A 113 8.93 -12.86 -10.85
N LYS A 114 7.95 -13.66 -11.29
CA LYS A 114 7.85 -14.08 -12.69
C LYS A 114 7.63 -12.92 -13.65
N LEU A 115 6.84 -11.93 -13.26
CA LEU A 115 6.63 -10.72 -14.06
C LEU A 115 7.91 -9.88 -14.20
N GLY A 116 8.68 -9.75 -13.13
CA GLY A 116 9.92 -8.95 -13.11
C GLY A 116 11.14 -9.68 -13.65
N GLY A 117 11.13 -11.01 -13.64
CA GLY A 117 12.28 -11.83 -14.05
C GLY A 117 13.54 -11.46 -13.26
N GLU A 118 14.65 -11.27 -13.95
CA GLU A 118 15.93 -10.87 -13.34
C GLU A 118 15.94 -9.45 -12.75
N TRP A 119 14.95 -8.62 -13.12
CA TRP A 119 14.80 -7.25 -12.60
C TRP A 119 13.77 -7.14 -11.46
N TYR A 120 13.42 -8.26 -10.85
CA TYR A 120 12.62 -8.30 -9.63
C TYR A 120 13.50 -8.24 -8.39
N SER A 121 13.02 -7.56 -7.33
CA SER A 121 13.66 -7.60 -6.01
C SER A 121 12.64 -7.44 -4.88
N ASP A 122 12.82 -8.22 -3.82
CA ASP A 122 12.14 -8.14 -2.54
C ASP A 122 13.06 -7.63 -1.40
N SER A 123 14.25 -7.13 -1.76
CA SER A 123 15.31 -6.78 -0.79
C SER A 123 15.11 -5.42 -0.10
N LEU A 124 14.04 -4.69 -0.43
CA LEU A 124 13.77 -3.35 0.09
C LEU A 124 13.10 -3.43 1.47
N ASN A 125 13.80 -2.92 2.49
CA ASN A 125 13.28 -2.85 3.85
C ASN A 125 12.84 -1.43 4.23
N LEU A 126 11.96 -1.30 5.23
CA LEU A 126 11.49 -0.02 5.75
C LEU A 126 12.63 0.88 6.25
N SER A 127 13.66 0.31 6.88
CA SER A 127 14.84 1.04 7.34
C SER A 127 15.56 1.75 6.21
N ASP A 128 15.62 1.13 5.03
CA ASP A 128 16.31 1.66 3.86
C ASP A 128 15.63 2.93 3.32
N MET A 129 14.31 3.04 3.46
CA MET A 129 13.51 4.13 2.89
C MET A 129 13.82 5.51 3.48
N ASN A 130 14.60 5.56 4.57
CA ASN A 130 14.96 6.82 5.25
C ASN A 130 16.21 7.48 4.66
N ASP A 131 17.03 6.75 3.92
CA ASP A 131 18.31 7.22 3.43
C ASP A 131 18.58 6.85 1.95
N LYS A 132 19.82 7.01 1.51
CA LYS A 132 20.24 6.70 0.14
C LYS A 132 20.25 5.19 -0.16
N THR A 133 20.25 4.34 0.85
CA THR A 133 20.32 2.87 0.70
C THR A 133 19.15 2.34 -0.12
N ALA A 134 17.94 2.87 0.12
CA ALA A 134 16.79 2.51 -0.72
C ALA A 134 17.02 2.88 -2.18
N ALA A 135 17.52 4.09 -2.44
CA ALA A 135 17.76 4.55 -3.81
C ALA A 135 18.84 3.70 -4.51
N GLU A 136 19.88 3.29 -3.78
CA GLU A 136 20.92 2.38 -4.29
C GLU A 136 20.33 0.99 -4.57
N LYS A 137 19.43 0.48 -3.70
CA LYS A 137 18.73 -0.82 -3.89
C LYS A 137 17.74 -0.82 -5.06
N LEU A 138 17.24 0.34 -5.50
CA LEU A 138 16.37 0.44 -6.68
C LEU A 138 17.15 0.34 -8.00
N GLN A 139 18.47 0.50 -7.99
CA GLN A 139 19.28 0.51 -9.21
C GLN A 139 19.33 -0.89 -9.83
N GLY A 140 18.96 -0.97 -11.10
CA GLY A 140 18.95 -2.23 -11.86
C GLY A 140 17.69 -3.08 -11.65
N TYR A 141 16.73 -2.62 -10.83
CA TYR A 141 15.47 -3.34 -10.60
C TYR A 141 14.28 -2.56 -11.18
N TRP A 142 13.29 -3.31 -11.62
CA TRP A 142 12.09 -2.82 -12.31
C TRP A 142 10.82 -3.06 -11.51
N ILE A 143 10.65 -4.25 -10.95
CA ILE A 143 9.53 -4.62 -10.10
C ILE A 143 10.03 -4.89 -8.70
N MET A 144 9.60 -4.05 -7.75
CA MET A 144 10.00 -4.12 -6.35
C MET A 144 8.85 -4.64 -5.50
N GLU A 145 9.12 -5.63 -4.66
CA GLU A 145 8.16 -6.09 -3.67
C GLU A 145 8.46 -5.50 -2.30
N ILE A 146 7.44 -4.99 -1.63
CA ILE A 146 7.46 -4.58 -0.22
C ILE A 146 6.62 -5.60 0.53
N GLY A 147 7.28 -6.57 1.14
CA GLY A 147 6.65 -7.65 1.90
C GLY A 147 6.16 -7.20 3.28
N GLU A 148 5.33 -8.05 3.88
CA GLU A 148 4.95 -7.99 5.30
C GLU A 148 4.37 -6.64 5.76
N LEU A 149 3.47 -6.04 4.96
CA LEU A 149 2.78 -4.82 5.35
C LEU A 149 1.92 -4.99 6.62
N ALA A 150 1.55 -6.23 6.95
CA ALA A 150 0.91 -6.58 8.22
C ALA A 150 1.84 -6.29 9.40
N GLY A 151 1.29 -5.65 10.43
CA GLY A 151 2.06 -5.33 11.63
C GLY A 151 2.90 -4.06 11.56
N MET A 152 2.96 -3.39 10.41
CA MET A 152 3.59 -2.08 10.29
C MET A 152 2.85 -1.03 11.12
N ARG A 153 3.60 -0.20 11.84
CA ARG A 153 3.01 0.94 12.56
C ARG A 153 2.55 2.00 11.56
N LYS A 154 1.61 2.86 11.96
CA LYS A 154 1.14 3.99 11.14
C LYS A 154 2.31 4.81 10.55
N ALA A 155 3.31 5.14 11.37
CA ALA A 155 4.48 5.90 10.91
C ALA A 155 5.29 5.19 9.82
N ASP A 156 5.28 3.86 9.81
CA ASP A 156 5.99 3.06 8.81
C ASP A 156 5.20 3.02 7.50
N LEU A 157 3.88 2.90 7.55
CA LEU A 157 3.02 3.03 6.38
C LEU A 157 3.09 4.42 5.74
N ASP A 158 3.21 5.48 6.55
CA ASP A 158 3.39 6.85 6.04
C ASP A 158 4.75 7.03 5.35
N LYS A 159 5.80 6.35 5.83
CA LYS A 159 7.10 6.31 5.13
C LYS A 159 6.98 5.61 3.78
N VAL A 160 6.30 4.46 3.72
CA VAL A 160 6.04 3.75 2.45
C VAL A 160 5.28 4.66 1.49
N LYS A 161 4.20 5.32 1.93
CA LYS A 161 3.44 6.29 1.12
C LYS A 161 4.32 7.41 0.56
N ALA A 162 5.15 8.00 1.41
CA ALA A 162 6.09 9.06 1.01
C ALA A 162 7.14 8.53 0.02
N PHE A 163 7.64 7.31 0.26
CA PHE A 163 8.65 6.69 -0.59
C PHE A 163 8.10 6.35 -1.98
N ILE A 164 6.97 5.65 -2.10
CA ILE A 164 6.39 5.27 -3.41
C ILE A 164 5.98 6.48 -4.25
N SER A 165 5.68 7.62 -3.60
CA SER A 165 5.25 8.86 -4.28
C SER A 165 6.38 9.64 -4.97
N ARG A 166 7.64 9.29 -4.71
CA ARG A 166 8.76 9.98 -5.33
C ARG A 166 8.83 9.68 -6.82
N GLN A 167 9.14 10.69 -7.60
CA GLN A 167 9.36 10.56 -9.04
C GLN A 167 10.85 10.40 -9.36
N ASP A 168 11.71 10.95 -8.51
CA ASP A 168 13.17 10.84 -8.60
C ASP A 168 13.77 10.59 -7.22
N ASP A 169 14.94 9.97 -7.21
CA ASP A 169 15.76 9.82 -6.02
C ASP A 169 17.06 10.61 -6.25
N LYS A 170 17.32 11.60 -5.38
CA LYS A 170 18.51 12.46 -5.44
C LYS A 170 19.52 11.98 -4.44
N TYR A 171 20.60 11.39 -4.92
CA TYR A 171 21.68 10.96 -4.05
C TYR A 171 23.03 11.04 -4.76
N ARG A 172 24.09 10.95 -3.98
CA ARG A 172 25.44 10.81 -4.46
C ARG A 172 25.82 9.34 -4.43
N ALA A 173 26.05 8.75 -5.59
CA ALA A 173 26.54 7.38 -5.69
C ALA A 173 27.84 7.20 -4.89
N SER A 174 28.09 6.00 -4.41
CA SER A 174 29.33 5.66 -3.73
C SER A 174 30.51 6.01 -4.63
N PHE A 175 31.48 6.74 -4.07
CA PHE A 175 32.62 7.34 -4.81
C PHE A 175 32.26 8.44 -5.83
N GLY A 176 31.00 8.77 -6.02
CA GLY A 176 30.58 9.87 -6.89
C GLY A 176 30.97 11.24 -6.33
N ARG A 177 31.25 12.21 -7.21
CA ARG A 177 31.64 13.58 -6.81
C ARG A 177 30.44 14.52 -6.67
N ARG A 178 29.28 14.18 -7.30
CA ARG A 178 28.11 15.07 -7.37
C ARG A 178 26.85 14.31 -6.99
N VAL A 179 25.88 15.04 -6.44
CA VAL A 179 24.50 14.54 -6.30
C VAL A 179 23.86 14.61 -7.68
N THR A 180 23.28 13.50 -8.10
CA THR A 180 22.58 13.39 -9.39
C THR A 180 21.14 12.93 -9.16
N PRO A 181 20.18 13.42 -9.95
CA PRO A 181 18.82 12.88 -9.94
C PRO A 181 18.80 11.52 -10.65
N HIS A 182 18.08 10.60 -10.07
CA HIS A 182 17.83 9.28 -10.64
C HIS A 182 16.31 9.12 -10.80
N PRO A 183 15.74 9.49 -11.96
CA PRO A 183 14.32 9.33 -12.23
C PRO A 183 13.91 7.86 -12.10
N ARG A 184 12.83 7.59 -11.37
CA ARG A 184 12.38 6.22 -11.08
C ARG A 184 11.91 5.50 -12.32
N GLN A 185 12.38 4.27 -12.45
CA GLN A 185 12.02 3.35 -13.53
C GLN A 185 11.31 2.09 -13.01
N CYS A 186 11.12 1.99 -11.69
CA CYS A 186 10.50 0.84 -11.04
C CYS A 186 9.09 1.13 -10.56
N VAL A 187 8.29 0.06 -10.37
CA VAL A 187 7.00 0.07 -9.66
C VAL A 187 7.09 -0.80 -8.42
N PHE A 188 6.11 -0.65 -7.52
CA PHE A 188 6.09 -1.34 -6.24
C PHE A 188 4.85 -2.20 -6.12
N PHE A 189 5.01 -3.43 -5.68
CA PHE A 189 3.95 -4.31 -5.23
C PHE A 189 4.08 -4.49 -3.72
N GLY A 190 2.95 -4.47 -3.03
CA GLY A 190 2.88 -4.82 -1.61
C GLY A 190 2.33 -6.22 -1.43
N THR A 191 2.81 -6.95 -0.42
CA THR A 191 2.22 -8.23 -0.02
C THR A 191 1.93 -8.25 1.47
N THR A 192 0.83 -8.88 1.83
CA THR A 192 0.41 -9.05 3.22
C THR A 192 -0.41 -10.33 3.38
N ASN A 193 -0.46 -10.87 4.61
CA ASN A 193 -1.28 -12.01 4.99
C ASN A 193 -2.25 -11.66 6.14
N SER A 194 -2.58 -10.38 6.30
CA SER A 194 -3.42 -9.94 7.40
C SER A 194 -4.88 -10.30 7.20
N GLN A 195 -5.43 -11.12 8.10
CA GLN A 195 -6.87 -11.42 8.15
C GLN A 195 -7.68 -10.28 8.80
N ASN A 196 -7.06 -9.49 9.67
CA ASN A 196 -7.72 -8.42 10.44
C ASN A 196 -7.51 -7.02 9.84
N GLY A 197 -6.99 -6.93 8.60
CA GLY A 197 -6.60 -5.66 8.01
C GLY A 197 -5.17 -5.24 8.40
N TYR A 198 -4.61 -4.27 7.69
CA TYR A 198 -3.24 -3.79 7.91
C TYR A 198 -3.13 -2.25 7.82
N LEU A 199 -4.14 -1.58 7.29
CA LEU A 199 -4.18 -0.12 7.22
C LEU A 199 -4.65 0.45 8.56
N ARG A 200 -3.90 1.39 9.10
CA ARG A 200 -4.16 2.02 10.43
C ARG A 200 -4.56 3.48 10.35
N ASP A 201 -4.65 4.04 9.16
CA ASP A 201 -5.00 5.44 8.96
C ASP A 201 -6.09 5.58 7.89
N ILE A 202 -7.04 6.47 8.16
CA ILE A 202 -8.14 6.79 7.25
C ILE A 202 -7.66 7.68 6.09
N THR A 203 -6.54 8.38 6.29
CA THR A 203 -6.05 9.39 5.35
C THR A 203 -4.90 8.87 4.47
N GLY A 204 -4.92 9.24 3.20
CA GLY A 204 -3.81 8.94 2.29
C GLY A 204 -3.72 7.51 1.76
N ASN A 205 -4.69 6.64 2.07
CA ASN A 205 -4.70 5.24 1.62
C ASN A 205 -4.98 5.07 0.13
N ARG A 206 -5.34 6.13 -0.60
CA ARG A 206 -5.59 6.09 -2.06
C ARG A 206 -4.42 5.53 -2.87
N ARG A 207 -3.22 5.49 -2.28
CA ARG A 207 -2.02 4.93 -2.91
C ARG A 207 -1.96 3.41 -2.84
N TYR A 208 -2.69 2.81 -1.91
CA TYR A 208 -2.77 1.37 -1.75
C TYR A 208 -3.99 0.83 -2.50
N TRP A 209 -3.75 0.14 -3.58
CA TRP A 209 -4.77 -0.58 -4.33
C TRP A 209 -4.87 -1.99 -3.77
N ASN A 210 -5.76 -2.15 -2.80
CA ASN A 210 -5.92 -3.42 -2.10
C ASN A 210 -6.63 -4.42 -2.98
N VAL A 211 -6.06 -5.60 -3.11
CA VAL A 211 -6.65 -6.72 -3.83
C VAL A 211 -6.59 -7.94 -2.93
N LYS A 212 -7.77 -8.46 -2.57
CA LYS A 212 -7.90 -9.71 -1.83
C LYS A 212 -7.65 -10.89 -2.77
N VAL A 213 -6.74 -11.78 -2.39
CA VAL A 213 -6.31 -12.91 -3.20
C VAL A 213 -6.41 -14.22 -2.40
N PRO A 214 -7.51 -14.99 -2.56
CA PRO A 214 -7.72 -16.22 -1.78
C PRO A 214 -6.87 -17.42 -2.23
N GLY A 215 -6.13 -17.32 -3.33
CA GLY A 215 -5.23 -18.37 -3.81
C GLY A 215 -5.92 -19.53 -4.57
N ASN A 216 -7.18 -19.36 -4.93
CA ASN A 216 -7.99 -20.35 -5.66
C ASN A 216 -8.10 -20.02 -7.16
N GLY A 217 -7.11 -19.32 -7.72
CA GLY A 217 -7.06 -19.01 -9.15
C GLY A 217 -7.08 -20.24 -10.04
N LYS A 218 -7.53 -20.05 -11.26
CA LYS A 218 -7.62 -21.07 -12.32
C LYS A 218 -6.26 -21.71 -12.62
N TYR A 219 -5.21 -20.89 -12.60
CA TYR A 219 -3.83 -21.32 -12.82
C TYR A 219 -3.01 -21.11 -11.54
N LYS A 220 -1.88 -21.79 -11.46
CA LYS A 220 -0.96 -21.61 -10.33
C LYS A 220 0.19 -20.67 -10.72
N PRO A 221 0.56 -19.72 -9.86
CA PRO A 221 1.65 -18.77 -10.14
C PRO A 221 2.97 -19.43 -10.56
N TRP A 222 3.31 -20.56 -9.96
CA TRP A 222 4.55 -21.28 -10.29
C TRP A 222 4.52 -21.98 -11.66
N ASP A 223 3.34 -22.25 -12.23
CA ASP A 223 3.18 -22.88 -13.55
C ASP A 223 3.16 -21.84 -14.70
N MET A 224 3.16 -20.53 -14.40
CA MET A 224 3.26 -19.50 -15.42
C MET A 224 4.61 -19.63 -16.15
N ASP A 225 4.55 -19.89 -17.44
CA ASP A 225 5.73 -20.03 -18.29
C ASP A 225 6.23 -18.69 -18.84
N ALA A 226 7.42 -18.71 -19.42
CA ALA A 226 8.05 -17.52 -19.98
C ALA A 226 7.28 -16.92 -21.15
N ASP A 227 6.59 -17.73 -21.95
CA ASP A 227 5.85 -17.25 -23.12
C ASP A 227 4.56 -16.55 -22.69
N THR A 228 3.89 -17.05 -21.66
CA THR A 228 2.76 -16.34 -21.01
C THR A 228 3.20 -14.98 -20.47
N VAL A 229 4.35 -14.90 -19.78
CA VAL A 229 4.89 -13.62 -19.28
C VAL A 229 5.15 -12.66 -20.44
N LYS A 230 5.76 -13.11 -21.53
CA LYS A 230 5.99 -12.29 -22.73
C LYS A 230 4.69 -11.79 -23.33
N GLN A 231 3.64 -12.62 -23.40
CA GLN A 231 2.33 -12.22 -23.93
C GLN A 231 1.62 -11.21 -23.02
N VAL A 232 1.70 -11.36 -21.70
CA VAL A 232 1.21 -10.32 -20.74
C VAL A 232 1.89 -8.98 -21.02
N TRP A 233 3.22 -8.97 -21.17
CA TRP A 233 3.94 -7.72 -21.42
C TRP A 233 3.72 -7.17 -22.84
N ALA A 234 3.50 -8.02 -23.83
CA ALA A 234 3.11 -7.60 -25.20
C ALA A 234 1.73 -6.91 -25.19
N GLU A 235 0.77 -7.44 -24.45
CA GLU A 235 -0.55 -6.84 -24.24
C GLU A 235 -0.44 -5.49 -23.52
N VAL A 236 0.29 -5.45 -22.39
CA VAL A 236 0.54 -4.23 -21.62
C VAL A 236 1.15 -3.12 -22.48
N MET A 237 2.11 -3.48 -23.35
CA MET A 237 2.73 -2.54 -24.28
C MET A 237 1.70 -1.92 -25.23
N VAL A 238 0.71 -2.69 -25.69
CA VAL A 238 -0.38 -2.16 -26.55
C VAL A 238 -1.22 -1.15 -25.79
N TYR A 239 -1.66 -1.47 -24.58
CA TYR A 239 -2.45 -0.55 -23.74
C TYR A 239 -1.67 0.72 -23.38
N ALA A 240 -0.42 0.59 -22.99
CA ALA A 240 0.41 1.73 -22.63
C ALA A 240 0.66 2.66 -23.82
N LYS A 241 0.95 2.11 -25.01
CA LYS A 241 1.10 2.88 -26.26
C LYS A 241 -0.21 3.54 -26.72
N ALA A 242 -1.36 2.95 -26.39
CA ALA A 242 -2.68 3.55 -26.63
C ALA A 242 -3.00 4.70 -25.65
N GLY A 243 -2.15 4.97 -24.65
CA GLY A 243 -2.30 6.07 -23.71
C GLY A 243 -3.13 5.73 -22.48
N GLU A 244 -3.09 4.47 -22.02
CA GLU A 244 -3.73 4.07 -20.76
C GLU A 244 -3.38 5.02 -19.62
N LYS A 245 -4.39 5.47 -18.86
CA LYS A 245 -4.19 6.39 -17.74
C LYS A 245 -3.73 5.63 -16.50
N LEU A 246 -2.67 6.13 -15.86
CA LEU A 246 -2.04 5.50 -14.70
C LEU A 246 -2.73 5.85 -13.36
N TYR A 247 -3.97 6.25 -13.38
CA TYR A 247 -4.79 6.57 -12.21
C TYR A 247 -6.19 6.01 -12.38
N LEU A 248 -6.88 5.76 -11.26
CA LEU A 248 -8.25 5.28 -11.29
C LEU A 248 -9.20 6.37 -11.78
N PRO A 249 -10.14 6.04 -12.66
CA PRO A 249 -11.22 6.96 -13.01
C PRO A 249 -12.19 7.13 -11.81
N PRO A 250 -12.92 8.26 -11.74
CA PRO A 250 -13.80 8.58 -10.60
C PRO A 250 -14.80 7.47 -10.26
N GLU A 251 -15.29 6.74 -11.26
CA GLU A 251 -16.26 5.66 -11.10
C GLU A 251 -15.71 4.48 -10.27
N LEU A 252 -14.41 4.24 -10.35
CA LEU A 252 -13.73 3.19 -9.60
C LEU A 252 -13.16 3.65 -8.26
N GLU A 253 -13.14 4.96 -7.98
CA GLU A 253 -12.69 5.47 -6.69
C GLU A 253 -13.58 5.02 -5.53
N ALA A 254 -14.88 4.80 -5.78
CA ALA A 254 -15.80 4.29 -4.76
C ALA A 254 -15.42 2.86 -4.34
N TYR A 255 -15.16 1.99 -5.32
CA TYR A 255 -14.67 0.62 -5.06
C TYR A 255 -13.31 0.64 -4.33
N ALA A 256 -12.38 1.49 -4.77
CA ALA A 256 -11.09 1.63 -4.11
C ALA A 256 -11.23 2.03 -2.63
N LYS A 257 -12.17 2.92 -2.31
CA LYS A 257 -12.45 3.33 -0.92
C LYS A 257 -13.05 2.19 -0.09
N GLU A 258 -13.92 1.38 -0.68
CA GLU A 258 -14.50 0.22 -0.03
C GLU A 258 -13.43 -0.83 0.28
N GLU A 259 -12.59 -1.18 -0.69
CA GLU A 259 -11.45 -2.07 -0.49
C GLU A 259 -10.45 -1.54 0.57
N GLN A 260 -10.21 -0.23 0.58
CA GLN A 260 -9.39 0.39 1.61
C GLN A 260 -10.02 0.30 3.00
N ARG A 261 -11.35 0.46 3.11
CA ARG A 261 -12.07 0.25 4.37
C ARG A 261 -12.00 -1.20 4.84
N ALA A 262 -12.17 -2.15 3.92
CA ALA A 262 -12.05 -3.57 4.23
C ALA A 262 -10.64 -3.98 4.68
N ALA A 263 -9.61 -3.28 4.17
CA ALA A 263 -8.21 -3.48 4.55
C ALA A 263 -7.80 -2.75 5.84
N MET A 264 -8.68 -1.95 6.44
CA MET A 264 -8.40 -1.30 7.74
C MET A 264 -8.30 -2.33 8.84
N GLU A 265 -7.31 -2.19 9.71
CA GLU A 265 -7.13 -3.03 10.88
C GLU A 265 -8.38 -2.95 11.77
N ARG A 266 -8.92 -4.09 12.14
CA ARG A 266 -10.06 -4.15 13.07
C ARG A 266 -9.55 -3.93 14.48
N ASP A 267 -10.27 -3.11 15.21
CA ASP A 267 -10.01 -2.89 16.64
C ASP A 267 -10.86 -3.87 17.44
N ASP A 268 -10.24 -4.65 18.32
CA ASP A 268 -10.91 -5.66 19.15
C ASP A 268 -12.04 -5.06 20.02
N ARG A 269 -12.04 -3.73 20.18
CA ARG A 269 -13.07 -2.99 20.91
C ARG A 269 -14.32 -2.70 20.08
N GLU A 270 -14.36 -3.04 18.78
CA GLU A 270 -15.53 -2.79 17.92
C GLU A 270 -16.81 -3.42 18.48
N GLY A 271 -16.72 -4.68 18.94
CA GLY A 271 -17.84 -5.37 19.56
C GLY A 271 -18.38 -4.66 20.79
N LEU A 272 -17.48 -4.20 21.69
CA LEU A 272 -17.86 -3.44 22.87
C LEU A 272 -18.54 -2.11 22.52
N VAL A 273 -18.02 -1.42 21.50
CA VAL A 273 -18.62 -0.16 21.03
C VAL A 273 -19.98 -0.42 20.41
N GLN A 274 -20.15 -1.49 19.62
CA GLN A 274 -21.43 -1.86 19.04
C GLN A 274 -22.48 -2.14 20.12
N GLU A 275 -22.15 -2.95 21.12
CA GLU A 275 -23.02 -3.23 22.27
C GLU A 275 -23.41 -1.96 23.02
N TYR A 276 -22.44 -1.08 23.27
CA TYR A 276 -22.66 0.22 23.91
C TYR A 276 -23.59 1.12 23.10
N LEU A 277 -23.46 1.14 21.77
CA LEU A 277 -24.28 1.95 20.88
C LEU A 277 -25.71 1.45 20.76
N ASP A 278 -25.91 0.11 20.83
CA ASP A 278 -27.22 -0.51 20.71
C ASP A 278 -27.96 -0.65 22.03
N MET A 279 -27.27 -0.45 23.15
CA MET A 279 -27.86 -0.44 24.48
C MET A 279 -28.93 0.64 24.60
N LEU A 280 -30.12 0.26 25.08
CA LEU A 280 -31.17 1.22 25.43
C LEU A 280 -30.81 1.97 26.71
N LEU A 281 -31.08 3.25 26.73
CA LEU A 281 -30.79 4.16 27.85
C LEU A 281 -32.03 4.35 28.71
N PRO A 282 -31.89 4.52 30.03
CA PRO A 282 -33.02 4.88 30.90
C PRO A 282 -33.39 6.35 30.65
N ASP A 283 -34.64 6.70 30.92
CA ASP A 283 -35.15 8.08 30.75
C ASP A 283 -34.37 9.11 31.57
N THR A 284 -33.71 8.64 32.65
CA THR A 284 -32.88 9.48 33.54
C THR A 284 -31.45 9.68 33.03
N TRP A 285 -31.08 9.15 31.86
CA TRP A 285 -29.71 9.15 31.35
C TRP A 285 -29.03 10.53 31.38
N ASP A 286 -29.73 11.56 30.92
CA ASP A 286 -29.16 12.91 30.84
C ASP A 286 -28.87 13.53 32.20
N SER A 287 -29.54 13.06 33.26
CA SER A 287 -29.33 13.50 34.66
C SER A 287 -28.25 12.70 35.40
N MET A 288 -27.77 11.60 34.83
CA MET A 288 -26.73 10.75 35.41
C MET A 288 -25.35 11.39 35.27
N ASP A 289 -24.54 11.30 36.33
CA ASP A 289 -23.11 11.58 36.28
C ASP A 289 -22.33 10.45 35.55
N VAL A 290 -21.05 10.68 35.26
CA VAL A 290 -20.20 9.73 34.53
C VAL A 290 -20.07 8.38 35.24
N TYR A 291 -20.08 8.34 36.57
CA TYR A 291 -19.93 7.10 37.33
C TYR A 291 -21.19 6.24 37.21
N LYS A 292 -22.36 6.82 37.39
CA LYS A 292 -23.64 6.14 37.22
C LYS A 292 -23.84 5.61 35.77
N ARG A 293 -23.38 6.39 34.77
CA ARG A 293 -23.42 5.95 33.38
C ARG A 293 -22.49 4.76 33.16
N ARG A 294 -21.29 4.75 33.73
CA ARG A 294 -20.35 3.62 33.67
C ARG A 294 -20.92 2.36 34.32
N ASP A 295 -21.48 2.51 35.51
CA ASP A 295 -22.06 1.38 36.23
C ASP A 295 -23.24 0.82 35.44
N TYR A 296 -24.10 1.67 34.88
CA TYR A 296 -25.18 1.25 33.99
C TYR A 296 -24.69 0.46 32.77
N VAL A 297 -23.60 0.89 32.14
CA VAL A 297 -23.03 0.22 30.96
C VAL A 297 -22.37 -1.10 31.34
N ARG A 298 -21.65 -1.15 32.47
CA ARG A 298 -20.88 -2.32 32.90
C ARG A 298 -21.77 -3.44 33.46
N ASP A 299 -22.75 -3.08 34.25
CA ASP A 299 -23.52 -4.03 35.05
C ASP A 299 -24.87 -4.34 34.35
N ALA A 300 -24.80 -4.93 33.15
CA ALA A 300 -25.97 -5.26 32.33
C ALA A 300 -26.93 -6.23 33.02
N ASP A 301 -26.40 -7.11 33.87
CA ASP A 301 -27.16 -8.18 34.57
C ASP A 301 -27.60 -7.78 36.00
N ASP A 302 -27.37 -6.51 36.42
CA ASP A 302 -27.79 -6.06 37.74
C ASP A 302 -29.33 -5.97 37.83
N PRO A 303 -30.00 -6.75 38.73
CA PRO A 303 -31.43 -6.68 38.90
C PRO A 303 -31.98 -5.32 39.34
N MET A 304 -31.14 -4.46 39.90
CA MET A 304 -31.48 -3.09 40.34
C MET A 304 -31.26 -2.05 39.27
N ARG A 305 -30.74 -2.44 38.08
CA ARG A 305 -30.51 -1.56 36.95
C ARG A 305 -31.84 -1.03 36.40
N PRO A 306 -32.01 0.28 36.19
CA PRO A 306 -33.20 0.83 35.55
C PRO A 306 -33.37 0.27 34.12
N ASP A 307 -34.60 -0.04 33.74
CA ASP A 307 -34.89 -0.47 32.38
C ASP A 307 -34.55 0.62 31.36
N GLY A 308 -33.92 0.23 30.28
CA GLY A 308 -33.64 1.10 29.15
C GLY A 308 -34.85 1.20 28.22
N SER A 309 -35.27 2.43 27.90
CA SER A 309 -36.39 2.72 27.01
C SER A 309 -36.02 3.60 25.82
N VAL A 310 -34.95 4.35 25.95
CA VAL A 310 -34.54 5.37 24.98
C VAL A 310 -33.38 4.88 24.11
N ARG A 311 -33.53 4.94 22.79
CA ARG A 311 -32.46 4.60 21.86
C ARG A 311 -31.43 5.72 21.77
N ARG A 312 -30.14 5.39 21.80
CA ARG A 312 -29.06 6.34 21.65
C ARG A 312 -29.02 6.89 20.21
N MET A 313 -29.20 8.20 20.06
CA MET A 313 -29.21 8.90 18.76
C MET A 313 -27.92 9.66 18.47
N GLU A 314 -27.17 10.03 19.50
CA GLU A 314 -25.92 10.78 19.37
C GLU A 314 -24.85 10.22 20.30
N VAL A 315 -23.59 10.30 19.89
CA VAL A 315 -22.45 9.89 20.71
C VAL A 315 -21.19 10.65 20.29
N SER A 316 -20.28 10.86 21.23
CA SER A 316 -18.95 11.42 21.00
C SER A 316 -17.85 10.41 21.33
N ASN A 317 -16.63 10.63 20.81
CA ASN A 317 -15.46 9.82 21.18
C ASN A 317 -15.21 9.83 22.67
N MET A 318 -15.48 10.97 23.34
CA MET A 318 -15.26 11.11 24.78
C MET A 318 -16.27 10.30 25.60
N GLU A 319 -17.53 10.19 25.15
CA GLU A 319 -18.53 9.32 25.78
C GLU A 319 -18.12 7.86 25.65
N ILE A 320 -17.72 7.40 24.46
CA ILE A 320 -17.22 6.03 24.26
C ILE A 320 -16.00 5.76 25.17
N TRP A 321 -15.05 6.71 25.23
CA TRP A 321 -13.88 6.58 26.08
C TRP A 321 -14.22 6.45 27.55
N CYS A 322 -15.08 7.34 28.03
CA CYS A 322 -15.41 7.41 29.46
C CYS A 322 -16.44 6.38 29.90
N GLU A 323 -17.49 6.16 29.11
CA GLU A 323 -18.63 5.34 29.51
C GLU A 323 -18.45 3.89 29.07
N CYS A 324 -18.07 3.63 27.80
CA CYS A 324 -17.89 2.29 27.27
C CYS A 324 -16.57 1.65 27.75
N PHE A 325 -15.45 2.39 27.64
CA PHE A 325 -14.14 1.85 28.05
C PHE A 325 -13.80 2.09 29.52
N GLY A 326 -14.61 2.84 30.26
CA GLY A 326 -14.44 3.09 31.68
C GLY A 326 -13.18 3.90 32.04
N LYS A 327 -12.59 4.65 31.08
CA LYS A 327 -11.35 5.41 31.27
C LYS A 327 -11.59 6.83 31.76
N ALA A 328 -10.59 7.42 32.42
CA ALA A 328 -10.69 8.83 32.85
C ALA A 328 -10.55 9.77 31.63
N LYS A 329 -11.25 10.90 31.68
CA LYS A 329 -11.24 11.91 30.62
C LYS A 329 -9.83 12.43 30.31
N GLU A 330 -9.04 12.61 31.37
CA GLU A 330 -7.69 13.15 31.34
C GLU A 330 -6.68 12.21 30.67
N ASP A 331 -6.98 10.92 30.64
CA ASP A 331 -6.10 9.87 30.08
C ASP A 331 -6.23 9.74 28.57
N MET A 332 -7.23 10.38 27.95
CA MET A 332 -7.48 10.27 26.53
C MET A 332 -6.40 10.97 25.70
N LYS A 333 -5.62 10.20 24.98
CA LYS A 333 -4.61 10.70 24.05
C LYS A 333 -5.22 10.94 22.65
N PRO A 334 -4.61 11.77 21.81
CA PRO A 334 -5.05 11.94 20.43
C PRO A 334 -5.14 10.61 19.66
N SER A 335 -4.20 9.67 19.90
CA SER A 335 -4.23 8.31 19.32
C SER A 335 -5.51 7.54 19.66
N ASP A 336 -6.00 7.66 20.89
CA ASP A 336 -7.20 6.95 21.34
C ASP A 336 -8.45 7.52 20.67
N SER A 337 -8.51 8.86 20.55
CA SER A 337 -9.59 9.52 19.80
C SER A 337 -9.60 9.14 18.35
N TYR A 338 -8.43 8.97 17.71
CA TYR A 338 -8.34 8.47 16.33
C TYR A 338 -8.82 7.03 16.21
N ALA A 339 -8.43 6.15 17.15
CA ALA A 339 -8.85 4.77 17.16
C ALA A 339 -10.39 4.64 17.29
N ILE A 340 -10.99 5.38 18.22
CA ILE A 340 -12.45 5.42 18.36
C ILE A 340 -13.11 5.97 17.09
N SER A 341 -12.55 7.00 16.48
CA SER A 341 -13.06 7.51 15.19
C SER A 341 -13.03 6.46 14.09
N ALA A 342 -11.97 5.65 14.02
CA ALA A 342 -11.87 4.55 13.06
C ALA A 342 -12.91 3.45 13.31
N ILE A 343 -13.20 3.14 14.58
CA ILE A 343 -14.30 2.24 14.96
C ILE A 343 -15.63 2.81 14.49
N MET A 344 -15.92 4.07 14.83
CA MET A 344 -17.21 4.72 14.52
C MET A 344 -17.47 4.87 13.01
N GLU A 345 -16.44 5.00 12.18
CA GLU A 345 -16.58 5.07 10.73
C GLU A 345 -16.98 3.73 10.09
N ARG A 346 -16.80 2.62 10.83
CA ARG A 346 -17.24 1.27 10.42
C ARG A 346 -18.59 0.87 11.02
N MET A 347 -19.12 1.64 11.98
CA MET A 347 -20.40 1.36 12.59
C MET A 347 -21.56 1.70 11.63
N ASP A 348 -22.26 0.66 11.19
CA ASP A 348 -23.42 0.82 10.32
C ASP A 348 -24.50 1.68 11.00
N GLY A 349 -25.11 2.54 10.21
CA GLY A 349 -26.15 3.45 10.69
C GLY A 349 -25.66 4.65 11.48
N TRP A 350 -24.32 4.89 11.56
CA TRP A 350 -23.75 6.05 12.22
C TRP A 350 -22.93 6.92 11.27
N SER A 351 -23.06 8.23 11.39
CA SER A 351 -22.21 9.17 10.63
C SER A 351 -21.77 10.35 11.47
N ARG A 352 -20.61 10.89 11.12
CA ARG A 352 -20.06 12.07 11.78
C ARG A 352 -20.80 13.34 11.37
N THR A 353 -21.23 14.11 12.35
CA THR A 353 -21.83 15.43 12.08
C THR A 353 -20.74 16.46 11.83
N GLY A 354 -21.01 17.43 10.92
CA GLY A 354 -20.05 18.52 10.66
C GLY A 354 -19.93 19.55 11.78
N LYS A 355 -20.80 19.49 12.81
CA LYS A 355 -20.87 20.49 13.91
C LYS A 355 -20.48 19.87 15.25
N ALA A 356 -19.80 20.65 16.09
CA ALA A 356 -19.53 20.28 17.44
C ALA A 356 -20.70 20.68 18.34
N LYS A 357 -21.00 19.86 19.36
CA LYS A 357 -22.05 20.06 20.38
C LYS A 357 -21.40 20.19 21.75
N VAL A 358 -21.98 21.00 22.62
CA VAL A 358 -21.56 21.08 24.05
C VAL A 358 -22.34 20.06 24.83
N LEU A 359 -21.62 19.07 25.38
CA LEU A 359 -22.19 18.03 26.25
C LEU A 359 -21.97 18.43 27.72
N PRO A 360 -22.97 18.26 28.61
CA PRO A 360 -22.88 18.71 29.98
C PRO A 360 -21.65 18.19 30.74
N ILE A 361 -21.32 16.89 30.58
CA ILE A 361 -20.22 16.23 31.31
C ILE A 361 -18.88 16.41 30.58
N TYR A 362 -18.91 16.42 29.23
CA TYR A 362 -17.70 16.26 28.41
C TYR A 362 -17.25 17.55 27.71
N GLY A 363 -18.05 18.64 27.80
CA GLY A 363 -17.76 19.91 27.15
C GLY A 363 -17.99 19.84 25.61
N LYS A 364 -17.28 20.66 24.85
CA LYS A 364 -17.45 20.75 23.38
C LYS A 364 -16.85 19.53 22.68
N GLN A 365 -17.71 18.71 22.08
CA GLN A 365 -17.34 17.46 21.40
C GLN A 365 -17.84 17.42 19.97
N ARG A 366 -17.13 16.66 19.09
CA ARG A 366 -17.63 16.23 17.78
C ARG A 366 -18.55 15.04 17.97
N ILE A 367 -19.69 15.04 17.26
CA ILE A 367 -20.77 14.09 17.48
C ILE A 367 -20.92 13.19 16.26
N TYR A 368 -21.17 11.93 16.51
CA TYR A 368 -21.75 10.99 15.56
C TYR A 368 -23.25 10.90 15.82
N ARG A 369 -24.03 10.78 14.75
CA ARG A 369 -25.48 10.65 14.82
C ARG A 369 -25.91 9.36 14.15
N ARG A 370 -26.87 8.69 14.76
CA ARG A 370 -27.52 7.50 14.19
C ARG A 370 -28.47 7.95 13.09
N HIS A 371 -28.46 7.23 11.96
CA HIS A 371 -29.45 7.36 10.91
C HIS A 371 -30.63 6.43 11.24
N GLU A 372 -31.84 6.90 10.94
CA GLU A 372 -33.06 6.10 11.03
C GLU A 372 -33.15 5.06 9.90
#